data_3b9290177ada034470f51ded8f180bb0
#
_entry.id   3b9290177ada034470f51ded8f180bb0
#
_cell.length_a   1.000
_cell.length_b   1.000
_cell.length_c   1.000
_cell.angle_alpha   90.00
_cell.angle_beta   90.00
_cell.angle_gamma   90.00
#
_symmetry.space_group_name_H-M   'P 1'
#
loop_
_entity.id
_entity.type
_entity.pdbx_description
1 polymer ?
#
loop_
_entity_poly.entity_id
_entity_poly.type
_entity_poly.pdbx_seq_one_letter_code
_entity_poly.pdbx_strand_id
1 'polypeptide(L)'
;MPGKIERSVDELYHDDGERADALAFGRRTGLDRRGFLRGAGLAAMGAAVGGIIPFADRMPAGLIPAALAQSPPAAPKGPQYLNFPGKSDKLVVLGERPLVAETPEHLLDDDTTPIDKFFIRNNGMVPDAPKDPDAWKIVVDGEVNQKLELTLAELKAKFRPVTQRMVLECGGNGRSLFSPQARGNQWANGGVGCAEWTGVRLADVLKAAGVKPAAVFTGNYGADRNLADASKDAISRGVPIKKALDPNNLIVFAMDGQPLPNIHGGPVRLIIPGWPGSVSSKWFTRIWLRDKVHDGPGMGGTSYRVAINPMVPGDRPDEKNFRDLESMPVRSIITNPMNGTTFAKDVREVKLRGAAWAGDLTVRRVDV
;
A
#
# COMPACT_ATOMS: atom_id res chain seq x y z
N MET A 1 29.88 13.93 30.47
CA MET A 1 28.50 14.30 30.82
C MET A 1 27.61 13.13 30.42
N PRO A 2 26.81 12.54 31.31
CA PRO A 2 25.93 11.44 30.93
C PRO A 2 24.83 12.00 29.99
N GLY A 3 24.61 11.33 28.87
CA GLY A 3 23.60 11.70 27.89
C GLY A 3 22.20 11.71 28.52
N LYS A 4 21.42 12.74 28.21
CA LYS A 4 20.00 12.78 28.55
C LYS A 4 19.31 11.58 27.91
N ILE A 5 18.76 10.70 28.75
CA ILE A 5 17.86 9.64 28.30
C ILE A 5 16.60 10.37 27.80
N GLU A 6 16.37 10.38 26.50
CA GLU A 6 15.12 10.84 25.92
C GLU A 6 14.03 9.85 26.31
N ARG A 7 13.11 10.26 27.16
CA ARG A 7 11.95 9.46 27.54
C ARG A 7 10.90 9.50 26.43
N SER A 8 10.20 8.39 26.25
CA SER A 8 9.06 8.35 25.31
C SER A 8 7.95 9.28 25.78
N VAL A 9 7.11 9.75 24.85
CA VAL A 9 5.95 10.60 25.18
C VAL A 9 5.00 9.89 26.12
N ASP A 10 4.84 8.57 26.00
CA ASP A 10 3.98 7.75 26.88
C ASP A 10 4.50 7.70 28.31
N GLU A 11 5.82 7.56 28.52
CA GLU A 11 6.44 7.63 29.86
C GLU A 11 6.28 9.02 30.45
N LEU A 12 6.34 10.07 29.62
CA LEU A 12 6.16 11.42 30.07
C LEU A 12 4.68 11.69 30.48
N TYR A 13 3.71 11.09 29.77
CA TYR A 13 2.30 11.18 30.16
C TYR A 13 2.00 10.51 31.50
N HIS A 14 2.74 9.47 31.85
CA HIS A 14 2.58 8.78 33.12
C HIS A 14 3.14 9.59 34.30
N ASP A 15 4.26 10.29 34.10
CA ASP A 15 4.99 11.03 35.14
C ASP A 15 4.59 12.51 35.22
N ASP A 16 4.34 13.16 34.07
CA ASP A 16 4.05 14.60 33.95
C ASP A 16 3.18 14.87 32.70
N GLY A 17 1.88 14.63 32.83
CA GLY A 17 0.92 14.78 31.76
C GLY A 17 0.81 16.21 31.19
N GLU A 18 1.09 17.26 31.98
CA GLU A 18 1.08 18.65 31.50
C GLU A 18 2.26 18.94 30.58
N ARG A 19 3.43 18.40 30.93
CA ARG A 19 4.64 18.52 30.11
C ARG A 19 4.53 17.68 28.83
N ALA A 20 3.91 16.51 28.91
CA ALA A 20 3.63 15.69 27.75
C ALA A 20 2.66 16.39 26.78
N ASP A 21 1.59 17.00 27.28
CA ASP A 21 0.65 17.82 26.50
C ASP A 21 1.34 19.03 25.85
N ALA A 22 2.22 19.69 26.57
CA ALA A 22 2.99 20.81 26.04
C ALA A 22 3.93 20.41 24.90
N LEU A 23 4.59 19.25 25.03
CA LEU A 23 5.48 18.71 24.01
C LEU A 23 4.73 18.10 22.83
N ALA A 24 3.66 17.34 23.06
CA ALA A 24 2.91 16.66 22.01
C ALA A 24 2.00 17.62 21.20
N PHE A 25 1.47 18.66 21.84
CA PHE A 25 0.46 19.54 21.22
C PHE A 25 0.86 21.01 21.17
N GLY A 26 2.08 21.37 21.58
CA GLY A 26 2.58 22.75 21.56
C GLY A 26 1.77 23.69 22.49
N ARG A 27 1.06 23.19 23.48
CA ARG A 27 0.21 23.98 24.38
C ARG A 27 1.06 24.71 25.40
N ARG A 28 1.04 26.04 25.36
CA ARG A 28 1.58 26.84 26.45
C ARG A 28 0.63 26.74 27.66
N THR A 29 1.16 26.31 28.79
CA THR A 29 0.48 26.30 30.08
C THR A 29 -0.04 27.69 30.41
N GLY A 30 -1.36 27.87 30.41
CA GLY A 30 -1.98 29.18 30.73
C GLY A 30 -3.49 29.25 30.53
N LEU A 31 -4.10 28.25 29.93
CA LEU A 31 -5.56 28.13 29.83
C LEU A 31 -6.01 26.94 30.72
N ASP A 32 -6.53 27.31 31.91
CA ASP A 32 -7.22 26.39 32.78
C ASP A 32 -8.30 25.63 32.00
N ARG A 33 -8.33 24.29 32.17
CA ARG A 33 -9.37 23.39 31.61
C ARG A 33 -10.78 23.92 31.86
N ARG A 34 -11.01 24.59 32.98
CA ARG A 34 -12.30 25.22 33.31
C ARG A 34 -12.61 26.45 32.46
N GLY A 35 -11.63 27.20 32.02
CA GLY A 35 -11.82 28.36 31.14
C GLY A 35 -12.17 27.95 29.71
N PHE A 36 -11.59 26.86 29.20
CA PHE A 36 -11.95 26.31 27.90
C PHE A 36 -13.38 25.72 27.86
N LEU A 37 -13.81 25.10 28.95
CA LEU A 37 -15.14 24.49 29.04
C LEU A 37 -16.26 25.53 29.28
N ARG A 38 -15.97 26.74 29.74
CA ARG A 38 -16.94 27.83 30.00
C ARG A 38 -17.22 28.73 28.80
N GLY A 39 -16.43 28.63 27.75
CA GLY A 39 -16.59 29.48 26.56
C GLY A 39 -17.44 28.84 25.48
N ALA A 40 -18.04 29.67 24.62
CA ALA A 40 -18.85 29.30 23.45
C ALA A 40 -18.16 28.40 22.42
N GLY A 41 -16.91 27.99 22.68
CA GLY A 41 -16.09 27.16 21.78
C GLY A 41 -16.60 25.73 21.61
N LEU A 42 -17.28 25.15 22.64
CA LEU A 42 -17.80 23.79 22.55
C LEU A 42 -19.00 23.67 21.57
N ALA A 43 -19.85 24.71 21.52
CA ALA A 43 -20.97 24.75 20.59
C ALA A 43 -20.50 24.96 19.15
N ALA A 44 -19.44 25.75 18.94
CA ALA A 44 -18.84 25.98 17.62
C ALA A 44 -18.06 24.76 17.09
N MET A 45 -17.40 23.98 17.96
CA MET A 45 -16.72 22.75 17.57
C MET A 45 -17.70 21.63 17.24
N GLY A 46 -18.81 21.49 17.97
CA GLY A 46 -19.84 20.50 17.65
C GLY A 46 -20.52 20.75 16.31
N ALA A 47 -20.67 22.00 15.91
CA ALA A 47 -21.22 22.38 14.61
C ALA A 47 -20.21 22.24 13.44
N ALA A 48 -18.91 22.37 13.70
CA ALA A 48 -17.87 22.35 12.67
C ALA A 48 -17.34 20.92 12.34
N VAL A 49 -17.50 19.96 13.25
CA VAL A 49 -16.88 18.60 13.13
C VAL A 49 -17.91 17.49 12.89
N GLY A 50 -19.18 17.82 12.69
CA GLY A 50 -20.18 16.81 12.29
C GLY A 50 -20.31 15.61 13.24
N GLY A 51 -20.31 15.84 14.53
CA GLY A 51 -20.98 14.90 15.43
C GLY A 51 -20.16 13.78 16.09
N ILE A 52 -18.84 13.77 16.08
CA ILE A 52 -18.07 12.82 16.90
C ILE A 52 -17.12 13.56 17.81
N ILE A 53 -17.42 13.55 19.13
CA ILE A 53 -16.49 14.05 20.15
C ILE A 53 -15.59 12.88 20.58
N PRO A 54 -14.28 12.88 20.29
CA PRO A 54 -13.39 11.73 20.53
C PRO A 54 -13.21 11.32 22.00
N PHE A 55 -13.80 12.05 22.95
CA PHE A 55 -13.66 11.82 24.41
C PHE A 55 -15.01 11.73 25.13
N ALA A 56 -16.11 11.48 24.42
CA ALA A 56 -17.44 11.44 25.00
C ALA A 56 -17.58 10.42 26.14
N ASP A 57 -16.90 9.29 26.03
CA ASP A 57 -16.87 8.17 27.00
C ASP A 57 -16.07 8.48 28.28
N ARG A 58 -15.29 9.56 28.30
CA ARG A 58 -14.48 10.01 29.45
C ARG A 58 -15.01 11.29 30.10
N MET A 59 -16.16 11.79 29.65
CA MET A 59 -16.81 12.97 30.25
C MET A 59 -17.74 12.60 31.38
N PRO A 60 -17.80 13.39 32.45
CA PRO A 60 -18.80 13.20 33.52
C PRO A 60 -20.23 13.24 32.98
N ALA A 61 -21.08 12.33 33.44
CA ALA A 61 -22.48 12.26 33.05
C ALA A 61 -23.17 13.63 33.23
N GLY A 62 -23.90 14.09 32.20
CA GLY A 62 -24.65 15.35 32.22
C GLY A 62 -23.96 16.57 31.64
N LEU A 63 -22.68 16.45 31.18
CA LEU A 63 -21.97 17.54 30.51
C LEU A 63 -22.27 17.64 29.01
N ILE A 64 -22.83 16.60 28.40
CA ILE A 64 -23.30 16.61 27.02
C ILE A 64 -24.82 16.80 27.02
N PRO A 65 -25.36 17.84 26.39
CA PRO A 65 -26.81 17.96 26.20
C PRO A 65 -27.34 16.71 25.50
N ALA A 66 -28.50 16.22 25.95
CA ALA A 66 -29.14 15.01 25.42
C ALA A 66 -29.33 15.05 23.86
N ALA A 67 -29.48 16.25 23.28
CA ALA A 67 -29.55 16.47 21.84
C ALA A 67 -28.24 16.23 21.11
N LEU A 68 -27.11 16.21 21.81
CA LEU A 68 -25.75 15.90 21.24
C LEU A 68 -25.24 14.52 21.68
N ALA A 69 -25.97 13.85 22.59
CA ALA A 69 -25.75 12.44 22.92
C ALA A 69 -26.28 11.60 21.74
N GLN A 70 -25.52 11.52 20.67
CA GLN A 70 -25.77 10.53 19.62
C GLN A 70 -25.70 9.14 20.27
N SER A 71 -26.53 8.23 19.79
CA SER A 71 -26.44 6.82 20.14
C SER A 71 -24.98 6.38 20.15
N PRO A 72 -24.54 5.57 21.12
CA PRO A 72 -23.16 5.11 21.14
C PRO A 72 -22.78 4.62 19.75
N PRO A 73 -21.58 4.95 19.24
CA PRO A 73 -21.16 4.46 17.96
C PRO A 73 -21.43 2.97 17.93
N ALA A 74 -22.12 2.51 16.89
CA ALA A 74 -22.40 1.09 16.72
C ALA A 74 -21.08 0.34 16.99
N ALA A 75 -21.15 -0.68 17.85
CA ALA A 75 -19.99 -1.50 18.19
C ALA A 75 -19.24 -1.81 16.90
N PRO A 76 -17.90 -1.68 16.85
CA PRO A 76 -17.15 -1.86 15.62
C PRO A 76 -17.58 -3.18 15.00
N LYS A 77 -18.18 -3.09 13.81
CA LYS A 77 -18.52 -4.30 13.05
C LYS A 77 -17.21 -5.07 12.92
N GLY A 78 -17.22 -6.34 13.27
CA GLY A 78 -16.07 -7.23 13.08
C GLY A 78 -15.56 -7.14 11.64
N PRO A 79 -14.37 -7.70 11.34
CA PRO A 79 -13.81 -7.64 10.02
C PRO A 79 -14.80 -8.19 8.99
N GLN A 80 -14.97 -7.48 7.89
CA GLN A 80 -15.74 -7.97 6.75
C GLN A 80 -14.85 -8.90 5.94
N TYR A 81 -15.29 -10.12 5.74
CA TYR A 81 -14.55 -11.11 4.98
C TYR A 81 -14.97 -11.12 3.50
N LEU A 82 -14.02 -11.51 2.65
CA LEU A 82 -14.19 -11.51 1.20
C LEU A 82 -15.09 -12.67 0.74
N ASN A 83 -16.07 -12.35 -0.09
CA ASN A 83 -16.81 -13.33 -0.88
C ASN A 83 -16.53 -13.06 -2.37
N PHE A 84 -15.54 -13.76 -2.93
CA PHE A 84 -15.12 -13.60 -4.32
C PHE A 84 -14.68 -14.93 -4.91
N PRO A 85 -15.18 -15.33 -6.10
CA PRO A 85 -14.82 -16.62 -6.71
C PRO A 85 -13.31 -16.82 -6.84
N GLY A 86 -12.82 -17.98 -6.41
CA GLY A 86 -11.39 -18.31 -6.48
C GLY A 86 -10.51 -17.61 -5.44
N LYS A 87 -11.11 -16.94 -4.45
CA LYS A 87 -10.39 -16.33 -3.33
C LYS A 87 -10.83 -16.92 -2.00
N SER A 88 -9.92 -16.95 -1.05
CA SER A 88 -10.21 -17.37 0.32
C SER A 88 -11.23 -16.42 0.98
N ASP A 89 -12.20 -17.00 1.64
CA ASP A 89 -13.21 -16.33 2.47
C ASP A 89 -12.63 -15.78 3.80
N LYS A 90 -11.32 -15.94 4.02
CA LYS A 90 -10.60 -15.40 5.19
C LYS A 90 -9.89 -14.08 4.90
N LEU A 91 -9.85 -13.61 3.66
CA LEU A 91 -9.30 -12.30 3.32
C LEU A 91 -10.21 -11.20 3.89
N VAL A 92 -9.59 -10.16 4.46
CA VAL A 92 -10.32 -9.03 5.07
C VAL A 92 -10.53 -7.93 4.04
N VAL A 93 -11.79 -7.54 3.82
CA VAL A 93 -12.15 -6.45 2.91
C VAL A 93 -11.84 -5.10 3.55
N LEU A 94 -11.01 -4.30 2.87
CA LEU A 94 -10.66 -2.93 3.24
C LEU A 94 -11.40 -1.88 2.41
N GLY A 95 -12.04 -2.30 1.33
CA GLY A 95 -12.83 -1.46 0.43
C GLY A 95 -13.54 -2.31 -0.61
N GLU A 96 -14.79 -1.96 -0.89
CA GLU A 96 -15.62 -2.69 -1.86
C GLU A 96 -15.50 -2.10 -3.27
N ARG A 97 -15.32 -0.78 -3.36
CA ARG A 97 -15.24 -0.08 -4.65
C ARG A 97 -14.18 1.02 -4.63
N PRO A 98 -13.00 0.78 -5.22
CA PRO A 98 -12.58 -0.47 -5.87
C PRO A 98 -12.34 -1.57 -4.83
N LEU A 99 -12.53 -2.83 -5.23
CA LEU A 99 -12.31 -3.95 -4.34
C LEU A 99 -10.86 -3.99 -3.85
N VAL A 100 -10.70 -4.00 -2.53
CA VAL A 100 -9.43 -4.10 -1.80
C VAL A 100 -9.60 -5.09 -0.67
N ALA A 101 -8.74 -6.10 -0.60
CA ALA A 101 -8.76 -7.09 0.46
C ALA A 101 -7.34 -7.50 0.84
N GLU A 102 -7.08 -7.58 2.15
CA GLU A 102 -5.78 -8.00 2.67
C GLU A 102 -5.78 -9.46 3.12
N THR A 103 -4.60 -10.04 3.11
CA THR A 103 -4.35 -11.38 3.62
C THR A 103 -3.95 -11.27 5.08
N PRO A 104 -4.71 -11.80 6.05
CA PRO A 104 -4.27 -11.88 7.43
C PRO A 104 -2.91 -12.55 7.57
N GLU A 105 -2.07 -12.08 8.48
CA GLU A 105 -0.67 -12.48 8.63
C GLU A 105 -0.48 -13.99 8.74
N HIS A 106 -1.35 -14.69 9.50
CA HIS A 106 -1.31 -16.13 9.67
C HIS A 106 -1.61 -16.93 8.39
N LEU A 107 -2.16 -16.29 7.35
CA LEU A 107 -2.37 -16.91 6.04
C LEU A 107 -1.17 -16.69 5.09
N LEU A 108 -0.19 -15.89 5.49
CA LEU A 108 1.08 -15.68 4.78
C LEU A 108 2.17 -16.67 5.24
N ASP A 109 1.77 -17.83 5.77
CA ASP A 109 2.66 -18.85 6.34
C ASP A 109 3.20 -19.85 5.30
N ASP A 110 2.81 -19.72 4.05
CA ASP A 110 3.30 -20.54 2.93
C ASP A 110 4.61 -19.98 2.36
N ASP A 111 5.45 -20.81 1.75
CA ASP A 111 6.70 -20.37 1.09
C ASP A 111 6.43 -19.46 -0.12
N THR A 112 5.32 -19.69 -0.81
CA THR A 112 4.69 -18.77 -1.74
C THR A 112 3.23 -18.58 -1.33
N THR A 113 2.72 -17.36 -1.44
CA THR A 113 1.33 -17.06 -1.12
C THR A 113 0.41 -17.61 -2.21
N PRO A 114 -0.41 -18.63 -1.94
CA PRO A 114 -1.31 -19.17 -2.93
C PRO A 114 -2.22 -18.11 -3.56
N ILE A 115 -2.62 -18.31 -4.80
CA ILE A 115 -3.45 -17.35 -5.57
C ILE A 115 -4.73 -16.98 -4.81
N ASP A 116 -5.38 -17.95 -4.19
CA ASP A 116 -6.61 -17.73 -3.42
C ASP A 116 -6.38 -16.87 -2.16
N LYS A 117 -5.20 -16.93 -1.57
CA LYS A 117 -4.80 -16.13 -0.40
C LYS A 117 -4.13 -14.81 -0.79
N PHE A 118 -3.69 -14.59 -2.02
CA PHE A 118 -2.96 -13.39 -2.42
C PHE A 118 -3.85 -12.15 -2.32
N PHE A 119 -3.36 -11.06 -1.72
CA PHE A 119 -4.11 -9.84 -1.49
C PHE A 119 -4.65 -9.20 -2.78
N ILE A 120 -5.74 -8.46 -2.67
CA ILE A 120 -6.35 -7.73 -3.79
C ILE A 120 -6.17 -6.23 -3.58
N ARG A 121 -5.64 -5.54 -4.59
CA ARG A 121 -5.58 -4.07 -4.64
C ARG A 121 -5.95 -3.57 -6.03
N ASN A 122 -7.08 -2.87 -6.13
CA ASN A 122 -7.50 -2.19 -7.35
C ASN A 122 -7.53 -0.68 -7.12
N ASN A 123 -7.20 0.10 -8.14
CA ASN A 123 -7.24 1.57 -8.09
C ASN A 123 -8.49 2.12 -8.80
N GLY A 124 -9.04 1.37 -9.73
CA GLY A 124 -10.20 1.74 -10.54
C GLY A 124 -11.12 0.58 -10.84
N MET A 125 -11.87 0.73 -11.90
CA MET A 125 -12.75 -0.32 -12.42
C MET A 125 -11.91 -1.45 -12.99
N VAL A 126 -12.20 -2.67 -12.54
CA VAL A 126 -11.59 -3.89 -13.08
C VAL A 126 -12.15 -4.11 -14.49
N PRO A 127 -11.30 -4.19 -15.53
CA PRO A 127 -11.79 -4.49 -16.87
C PRO A 127 -12.27 -5.95 -16.98
N ASP A 128 -13.16 -6.21 -17.89
CA ASP A 128 -13.59 -7.56 -18.22
C ASP A 128 -12.41 -8.38 -18.73
N ALA A 129 -12.41 -9.67 -18.41
CA ALA A 129 -11.42 -10.58 -18.94
C ALA A 129 -11.57 -10.69 -20.48
N PRO A 130 -10.48 -10.58 -21.24
CA PRO A 130 -10.57 -10.68 -22.71
C PRO A 130 -10.99 -12.09 -23.12
N LYS A 131 -11.80 -12.19 -24.18
CA LYS A 131 -12.21 -13.48 -24.76
C LYS A 131 -11.01 -14.25 -25.31
N ASP A 132 -10.07 -13.55 -25.91
CA ASP A 132 -8.77 -14.07 -26.38
C ASP A 132 -7.63 -13.35 -25.66
N PRO A 133 -7.05 -13.99 -24.63
CA PRO A 133 -5.90 -13.43 -23.92
C PRO A 133 -4.68 -13.21 -24.80
N ASP A 134 -4.45 -14.05 -25.79
CA ASP A 134 -3.26 -13.99 -26.64
C ASP A 134 -3.31 -12.79 -27.63
N ALA A 135 -4.50 -12.27 -27.90
CA ALA A 135 -4.69 -11.03 -28.69
C ALA A 135 -4.48 -9.74 -27.86
N TRP A 136 -4.21 -9.83 -26.55
CA TRP A 136 -3.97 -8.66 -25.70
C TRP A 136 -2.75 -7.86 -26.17
N LYS A 137 -2.93 -6.56 -26.39
CA LYS A 137 -1.90 -5.69 -26.95
C LYS A 137 -1.13 -4.92 -25.89
N ILE A 138 0.19 -4.84 -26.09
CA ILE A 138 1.12 -4.07 -25.28
C ILE A 138 1.88 -3.11 -26.21
N VAL A 139 1.95 -1.85 -25.84
CA VAL A 139 2.64 -0.80 -26.58
C VAL A 139 3.89 -0.36 -25.81
N VAL A 140 5.01 -0.24 -26.53
CA VAL A 140 6.24 0.40 -26.05
C VAL A 140 6.54 1.58 -26.97
N ASP A 141 6.50 2.79 -26.43
CA ASP A 141 6.66 4.01 -27.23
C ASP A 141 7.36 5.15 -26.47
N GLY A 142 7.42 6.34 -27.05
CA GLY A 142 8.10 7.52 -26.53
C GLY A 142 9.58 7.57 -26.93
N GLU A 143 10.48 7.73 -25.97
CA GLU A 143 11.93 7.82 -26.22
C GLU A 143 12.54 6.45 -26.52
N VAL A 144 12.10 5.88 -27.66
CA VAL A 144 12.61 4.62 -28.25
C VAL A 144 12.95 4.83 -29.71
N ASN A 145 13.89 4.03 -30.24
CA ASN A 145 14.25 4.06 -31.65
C ASN A 145 13.13 3.49 -32.52
N GLN A 146 12.42 2.48 -32.02
CA GLN A 146 11.32 1.82 -32.71
C GLN A 146 10.16 1.59 -31.74
N LYS A 147 8.99 2.15 -32.05
CA LYS A 147 7.74 1.80 -31.37
C LYS A 147 7.47 0.31 -31.56
N LEU A 148 7.17 -0.40 -30.47
CA LEU A 148 6.70 -1.77 -30.52
C LEU A 148 5.20 -1.80 -30.18
N GLU A 149 4.46 -2.60 -30.93
CA GLU A 149 3.10 -2.99 -30.61
C GLU A 149 3.04 -4.51 -30.74
N LEU A 150 2.87 -5.20 -29.61
CA LEU A 150 2.96 -6.64 -29.51
C LEU A 150 1.70 -7.21 -28.91
N THR A 151 1.16 -8.25 -29.50
CA THR A 151 0.18 -9.11 -28.83
C THR A 151 0.89 -9.98 -27.78
N LEU A 152 0.13 -10.53 -26.82
CA LEU A 152 0.70 -11.48 -25.86
C LEU A 152 1.29 -12.71 -26.55
N ALA A 153 0.67 -13.20 -27.62
CA ALA A 153 1.22 -14.29 -28.45
C ALA A 153 2.58 -13.93 -29.02
N GLU A 154 2.70 -12.74 -29.62
CA GLU A 154 3.98 -12.25 -30.18
C GLU A 154 5.04 -12.02 -29.09
N LEU A 155 4.62 -11.51 -27.92
CA LEU A 155 5.53 -11.32 -26.78
C LEU A 155 6.14 -12.65 -26.34
N LYS A 156 5.31 -13.69 -26.18
CA LYS A 156 5.74 -15.05 -25.83
C LYS A 156 6.64 -15.68 -26.90
N ALA A 157 6.38 -15.42 -28.17
CA ALA A 157 7.16 -15.96 -29.29
C ALA A 157 8.52 -15.28 -29.47
N LYS A 158 8.57 -13.94 -29.25
CA LYS A 158 9.79 -13.14 -29.52
C LYS A 158 10.77 -13.12 -28.34
N PHE A 159 10.31 -13.28 -27.12
CA PHE A 159 11.14 -13.17 -25.92
C PHE A 159 11.09 -14.45 -25.09
N ARG A 160 12.22 -14.82 -24.50
CA ARG A 160 12.33 -16.02 -23.68
C ARG A 160 11.59 -15.82 -22.36
N PRO A 161 10.59 -16.64 -22.04
CA PRO A 161 9.94 -16.63 -20.73
C PRO A 161 10.90 -17.06 -19.62
N VAL A 162 10.72 -16.46 -18.44
CA VAL A 162 11.42 -16.82 -17.20
C VAL A 162 10.39 -16.87 -16.06
N THR A 163 10.67 -17.72 -15.07
CA THR A 163 9.89 -17.77 -13.82
C THR A 163 10.77 -17.29 -12.68
N GLN A 164 10.24 -16.37 -11.87
CA GLN A 164 10.94 -15.83 -10.70
C GLN A 164 9.99 -15.73 -9.52
N ARG A 165 10.46 -16.13 -8.34
CA ARG A 165 9.76 -15.94 -7.08
C ARG A 165 10.05 -14.53 -6.57
N MET A 166 9.00 -13.70 -6.46
CA MET A 166 9.15 -12.28 -6.10
C MET A 166 8.02 -11.84 -5.19
N VAL A 167 8.36 -10.96 -4.25
CA VAL A 167 7.40 -10.27 -3.38
C VAL A 167 6.78 -9.09 -4.12
N LEU A 168 5.47 -8.95 -3.99
CA LEU A 168 4.71 -7.77 -4.37
C LEU A 168 4.07 -7.17 -3.11
N GLU A 169 4.33 -5.90 -2.85
CA GLU A 169 3.84 -5.21 -1.66
C GLU A 169 3.13 -3.90 -2.01
N CYS A 170 1.98 -3.63 -1.38
CA CYS A 170 1.30 -2.34 -1.49
C CYS A 170 2.10 -1.26 -0.74
N GLY A 171 2.32 -0.11 -1.38
CA GLY A 171 3.00 1.02 -0.74
C GLY A 171 2.29 1.60 0.49
N GLY A 172 1.07 1.14 0.78
CA GLY A 172 0.31 1.48 1.99
C GLY A 172 0.30 0.39 3.06
N ASN A 173 1.03 -0.71 2.85
CA ASN A 173 1.10 -1.80 3.83
C ASN A 173 1.57 -1.27 5.19
N GLY A 174 0.92 -1.67 6.30
CA GLY A 174 1.17 -1.17 7.65
C GLY A 174 0.53 0.20 7.97
N ARG A 175 -0.34 0.75 7.13
CA ARG A 175 -0.95 2.07 7.35
C ARG A 175 -1.82 2.13 8.60
N SER A 176 -2.50 1.06 8.97
CA SER A 176 -3.33 1.00 10.18
C SER A 176 -2.54 1.14 11.49
N LEU A 177 -1.21 0.99 11.42
CA LEU A 177 -0.33 1.10 12.60
C LEU A 177 0.02 2.55 12.95
N PHE A 178 -0.35 3.52 12.11
CA PHE A 178 -0.09 4.93 12.39
C PHE A 178 -1.14 5.53 13.32
N SER A 179 -0.69 6.32 14.30
CA SER A 179 -1.53 7.14 15.16
C SER A 179 -1.01 8.58 15.14
N PRO A 180 -1.83 9.57 14.76
CA PRO A 180 -3.20 9.44 14.24
C PRO A 180 -3.26 8.69 12.91
N GLN A 181 -4.43 8.10 12.64
CA GLN A 181 -4.66 7.27 11.46
C GLN A 181 -4.47 8.04 10.15
N ALA A 182 -3.62 7.55 9.27
CA ALA A 182 -3.38 8.13 7.97
C ALA A 182 -4.52 7.82 6.97
N ARG A 183 -4.76 8.71 6.01
CA ARG A 183 -5.79 8.52 4.98
C ARG A 183 -5.46 7.34 4.06
N GLY A 184 -6.49 6.66 3.57
CA GLY A 184 -6.40 5.56 2.60
C GLY A 184 -6.81 4.22 3.21
N ASN A 185 -6.65 3.13 2.45
CA ASN A 185 -6.98 1.79 2.92
C ASN A 185 -6.10 1.43 4.13
N GLN A 186 -6.74 0.96 5.18
CA GLN A 186 -6.12 0.68 6.47
C GLN A 186 -5.52 -0.73 6.48
N TRP A 187 -4.51 -0.93 5.66
CA TRP A 187 -3.74 -2.17 5.66
C TRP A 187 -3.08 -2.41 7.02
N ALA A 188 -3.24 -3.61 7.55
CA ALA A 188 -2.36 -4.10 8.61
C ALA A 188 -1.01 -4.51 7.98
N ASN A 189 -0.64 -5.76 8.00
CA ASN A 189 0.58 -6.25 7.34
C ASN A 189 0.29 -7.15 6.13
N GLY A 190 -0.98 -7.31 5.75
CA GLY A 190 -1.43 -8.25 4.73
C GLY A 190 -1.53 -7.70 3.31
N GLY A 191 -1.08 -6.46 3.08
CA GLY A 191 -0.95 -5.90 1.74
C GLY A 191 0.29 -6.37 0.99
N VAL A 192 0.68 -7.62 1.17
CA VAL A 192 1.88 -8.25 0.62
C VAL A 192 1.59 -9.69 0.22
N GLY A 193 2.35 -10.21 -0.74
CA GLY A 193 2.36 -11.62 -1.11
C GLY A 193 3.62 -11.97 -1.90
N CYS A 194 4.06 -13.20 -1.78
CA CYS A 194 5.17 -13.77 -2.56
C CYS A 194 4.60 -14.81 -3.51
N ALA A 195 4.90 -14.71 -4.80
CA ALA A 195 4.42 -15.66 -5.80
C ALA A 195 5.53 -16.00 -6.82
N GLU A 196 5.34 -17.09 -7.53
CA GLU A 196 6.12 -17.39 -8.73
C GLU A 196 5.49 -16.70 -9.94
N TRP A 197 6.21 -15.75 -10.50
CA TRP A 197 5.77 -14.96 -11.64
C TRP A 197 6.45 -15.44 -12.91
N THR A 198 5.68 -15.85 -13.91
CA THR A 198 6.18 -16.24 -15.22
C THR A 198 5.87 -15.17 -16.25
N GLY A 199 6.90 -14.72 -16.95
CA GLY A 199 6.79 -13.67 -17.95
C GLY A 199 8.07 -13.48 -18.72
N VAL A 200 8.16 -12.38 -19.48
CA VAL A 200 9.39 -11.98 -20.19
C VAL A 200 10.05 -10.81 -19.48
N ARG A 201 11.37 -10.72 -19.57
CA ARG A 201 12.10 -9.59 -18.97
C ARG A 201 11.74 -8.29 -19.65
N LEU A 202 11.32 -7.30 -18.86
CA LEU A 202 11.04 -5.95 -19.36
C LEU A 202 12.27 -5.37 -20.06
N ALA A 203 13.45 -5.57 -19.48
CA ALA A 203 14.71 -5.08 -20.06
C ALA A 203 14.96 -5.58 -21.49
N ASP A 204 14.59 -6.83 -21.81
CA ASP A 204 14.77 -7.39 -23.15
C ASP A 204 13.81 -6.74 -24.16
N VAL A 205 12.56 -6.49 -23.74
CA VAL A 205 11.57 -5.78 -24.57
C VAL A 205 11.99 -4.33 -24.82
N LEU A 206 12.47 -3.63 -23.77
CA LEU A 206 12.98 -2.26 -23.90
C LEU A 206 14.23 -2.18 -24.80
N LYS A 207 15.14 -3.13 -24.69
CA LYS A 207 16.32 -3.22 -25.59
C LYS A 207 15.89 -3.44 -27.04
N ALA A 208 14.88 -4.28 -27.27
CA ALA A 208 14.36 -4.49 -28.63
C ALA A 208 13.71 -3.22 -29.21
N ALA A 209 13.08 -2.39 -28.38
CA ALA A 209 12.58 -1.08 -28.78
C ALA A 209 13.71 -0.05 -29.03
N GLY A 210 14.89 -0.28 -28.44
CA GLY A 210 16.04 0.64 -28.55
C GLY A 210 15.81 1.91 -27.72
N VAL A 211 16.05 1.84 -26.40
CA VAL A 211 15.93 2.98 -25.49
C VAL A 211 16.90 4.09 -25.90
N LYS A 212 16.36 5.29 -26.14
CA LYS A 212 17.18 6.46 -26.48
C LYS A 212 17.88 7.04 -25.24
N PRO A 213 19.03 7.70 -25.40
CA PRO A 213 19.74 8.37 -24.30
C PRO A 213 18.91 9.44 -23.57
N ALA A 214 17.93 10.03 -24.25
CA ALA A 214 17.02 11.03 -23.66
C ALA A 214 15.99 10.42 -22.69
N ALA A 215 15.76 9.11 -22.73
CA ALA A 215 14.84 8.45 -21.83
C ALA A 215 15.36 8.49 -20.39
N VAL A 216 14.59 9.09 -19.46
CA VAL A 216 14.95 9.18 -18.05
C VAL A 216 13.96 8.46 -17.14
N PHE A 217 12.71 8.30 -17.59
CA PHE A 217 11.63 7.73 -16.78
C PHE A 217 10.63 6.96 -17.64
N THR A 218 9.83 6.07 -17.00
CA THR A 218 8.72 5.37 -17.67
C THR A 218 7.39 5.89 -17.19
N GLY A 219 6.34 5.78 -18.01
CA GLY A 219 4.95 5.86 -17.62
C GLY A 219 4.27 4.52 -17.94
N ASN A 220 3.81 3.82 -16.92
CA ASN A 220 3.22 2.49 -17.06
C ASN A 220 1.71 2.59 -16.95
N TYR A 221 0.98 1.99 -17.89
CA TYR A 221 -0.47 2.10 -18.01
C TYR A 221 -1.13 0.72 -17.97
N GLY A 222 -2.28 0.67 -17.33
CA GLY A 222 -3.20 -0.46 -17.34
C GLY A 222 -4.50 -0.13 -18.08
N ALA A 223 -5.35 -1.14 -18.27
CA ALA A 223 -6.67 -0.96 -18.86
C ALA A 223 -7.73 -0.50 -17.85
N ASP A 224 -7.41 -0.46 -16.55
CA ASP A 224 -8.35 -0.02 -15.51
C ASP A 224 -8.65 1.47 -15.62
N ARG A 225 -9.92 1.84 -15.42
CA ARG A 225 -10.42 3.19 -15.55
C ARG A 225 -10.81 3.79 -14.21
N ASN A 226 -10.73 5.11 -14.13
CA ASN A 226 -11.10 5.85 -12.94
C ASN A 226 -12.57 5.61 -12.57
N LEU A 227 -12.87 5.46 -11.28
CA LEU A 227 -14.22 5.16 -10.78
C LEU A 227 -15.23 6.29 -10.99
N ALA A 228 -14.76 7.53 -10.99
CA ALA A 228 -15.61 8.71 -11.17
C ALA A 228 -15.73 9.13 -12.65
N ASP A 229 -14.70 8.80 -13.46
CA ASP A 229 -14.63 9.20 -14.87
C ASP A 229 -13.94 8.11 -15.68
N ALA A 230 -14.74 7.29 -16.36
CA ALA A 230 -14.23 6.15 -17.15
C ALA A 230 -13.41 6.57 -18.38
N SER A 231 -13.37 7.85 -18.75
CA SER A 231 -12.51 8.36 -19.82
C SER A 231 -11.04 8.52 -19.36
N LYS A 232 -10.80 8.49 -18.03
CA LYS A 232 -9.49 8.68 -17.42
C LYS A 232 -8.92 7.37 -16.90
N ASP A 233 -7.60 7.29 -16.92
CA ASP A 233 -6.89 6.19 -16.30
C ASP A 233 -7.07 6.21 -14.77
N ALA A 234 -7.21 5.04 -14.16
CA ALA A 234 -7.34 4.94 -12.71
C ALA A 234 -6.01 5.30 -12.01
N ILE A 235 -4.92 4.82 -12.57
CA ILE A 235 -3.56 5.08 -12.11
C ILE A 235 -2.59 4.91 -13.28
N SER A 236 -1.55 5.75 -13.29
CA SER A 236 -0.42 5.59 -14.18
C SER A 236 0.83 6.02 -13.40
N ARG A 237 1.67 5.06 -13.10
CA ARG A 237 2.93 5.31 -12.41
C ARG A 237 4.09 4.77 -13.22
N GLY A 238 5.28 5.23 -12.92
CA GLY A 238 6.49 4.79 -13.61
C GLY A 238 7.67 4.65 -12.67
N VAL A 239 8.81 4.36 -13.26
CA VAL A 239 10.09 4.22 -12.57
C VAL A 239 11.20 4.87 -13.41
N PRO A 240 12.33 5.28 -12.80
CA PRO A 240 13.52 5.71 -13.56
C PRO A 240 13.95 4.63 -14.54
N ILE A 241 14.49 5.03 -15.68
CA ILE A 241 14.98 4.08 -16.73
C ILE A 241 15.97 3.07 -16.16
N LYS A 242 16.86 3.50 -15.24
CA LYS A 242 17.78 2.57 -14.57
C LYS A 242 17.02 1.43 -13.87
N LYS A 243 15.89 1.73 -13.18
CA LYS A 243 15.06 0.69 -12.55
C LYS A 243 14.29 -0.10 -13.58
N ALA A 244 13.78 0.52 -14.64
CA ALA A 244 13.07 -0.18 -15.71
C ALA A 244 13.92 -1.25 -16.40
N LEU A 245 15.23 -1.01 -16.50
CA LEU A 245 16.20 -1.93 -17.11
C LEU A 245 16.74 -3.00 -16.14
N ASP A 246 16.28 -3.04 -14.90
CA ASP A 246 16.61 -4.11 -13.94
C ASP A 246 16.18 -5.47 -14.53
N PRO A 247 17.08 -6.47 -14.58
CA PRO A 247 16.79 -7.77 -15.18
C PRO A 247 15.72 -8.58 -14.47
N ASN A 248 15.32 -8.19 -13.24
CA ASN A 248 14.28 -8.85 -12.46
C ASN A 248 12.88 -8.31 -12.77
N ASN A 249 12.74 -7.21 -13.50
CA ASN A 249 11.43 -6.71 -13.90
C ASN A 249 10.83 -7.62 -14.99
N LEU A 250 9.57 -8.01 -14.81
CA LEU A 250 8.88 -8.90 -15.73
C LEU A 250 7.57 -8.31 -16.24
N ILE A 251 7.29 -8.55 -17.53
CA ILE A 251 5.95 -8.50 -18.11
C ILE A 251 5.39 -9.91 -17.97
N VAL A 252 4.51 -10.13 -16.98
CA VAL A 252 4.05 -11.46 -16.58
C VAL A 252 2.69 -11.80 -17.14
N PHE A 253 2.48 -13.08 -17.43
CA PHE A 253 1.23 -13.64 -17.95
C PHE A 253 0.81 -14.91 -17.21
N ALA A 254 1.61 -15.38 -16.25
CA ALA A 254 1.24 -16.49 -15.37
C ALA A 254 1.71 -16.24 -13.93
N MET A 255 1.01 -16.81 -12.98
CA MET A 255 1.24 -16.74 -11.54
C MET A 255 1.09 -18.14 -10.95
N ASP A 256 2.11 -18.60 -10.20
CA ASP A 256 2.16 -19.93 -9.58
C ASP A 256 1.81 -21.08 -10.57
N GLY A 257 2.40 -21.00 -11.77
CA GLY A 257 2.22 -21.99 -12.84
C GLY A 257 0.85 -21.96 -13.56
N GLN A 258 -0.04 -21.01 -13.22
CA GLN A 258 -1.36 -20.89 -13.83
C GLN A 258 -1.48 -19.59 -14.63
N PRO A 259 -2.38 -19.50 -15.62
CA PRO A 259 -2.70 -18.24 -16.27
C PRO A 259 -3.01 -17.15 -15.25
N LEU A 260 -2.50 -15.95 -15.48
CA LEU A 260 -2.65 -14.83 -14.54
C LEU A 260 -4.14 -14.49 -14.35
N PRO A 261 -4.70 -14.60 -13.13
CA PRO A 261 -6.11 -14.30 -12.90
C PRO A 261 -6.45 -12.84 -13.19
N ASN A 262 -7.65 -12.57 -13.74
CA ASN A 262 -8.08 -11.22 -14.07
C ASN A 262 -8.00 -10.28 -12.86
N ILE A 263 -8.46 -10.72 -11.68
CA ILE A 263 -8.42 -9.91 -10.45
C ILE A 263 -6.99 -9.53 -10.03
N HIS A 264 -5.98 -10.29 -10.45
CA HIS A 264 -4.56 -10.00 -10.24
C HIS A 264 -3.88 -9.29 -11.42
N GLY A 265 -4.67 -8.88 -12.44
CA GLY A 265 -4.20 -8.06 -13.56
C GLY A 265 -3.97 -8.85 -14.84
N GLY A 266 -4.55 -10.05 -14.97
CA GLY A 266 -4.53 -10.82 -16.21
C GLY A 266 -5.25 -10.14 -17.38
N PRO A 267 -4.87 -10.47 -18.62
CA PRO A 267 -3.95 -11.54 -18.99
C PRO A 267 -2.47 -11.16 -18.84
N VAL A 268 -2.15 -9.86 -18.68
CA VAL A 268 -0.77 -9.36 -18.60
C VAL A 268 -0.65 -8.29 -17.53
N ARG A 269 0.38 -8.39 -16.70
CA ARG A 269 0.75 -7.32 -15.77
C ARG A 269 2.24 -7.08 -15.77
N LEU A 270 2.63 -5.90 -15.31
CA LEU A 270 4.00 -5.57 -15.00
C LEU A 270 4.31 -5.95 -13.55
N ILE A 271 5.48 -6.52 -13.28
CA ILE A 271 6.05 -6.71 -11.95
C ILE A 271 7.41 -6.02 -11.89
N ILE A 272 7.52 -5.08 -10.96
CA ILE A 272 8.76 -4.36 -10.63
C ILE A 272 9.06 -4.67 -9.16
N PRO A 273 9.84 -5.72 -8.89
CA PRO A 273 10.09 -6.20 -7.54
C PRO A 273 10.85 -5.16 -6.72
N GLY A 274 10.60 -5.18 -5.40
CA GLY A 274 11.23 -4.28 -4.44
C GLY A 274 10.65 -2.87 -4.42
N TRP A 275 9.78 -2.50 -5.36
CA TRP A 275 9.13 -1.21 -5.46
C TRP A 275 7.63 -1.32 -5.10
N PRO A 276 6.95 -0.19 -4.76
CA PRO A 276 5.53 -0.23 -4.41
C PRO A 276 4.70 -0.92 -5.49
N GLY A 277 3.77 -1.77 -5.10
CA GLY A 277 2.90 -2.50 -6.04
C GLY A 277 2.15 -1.61 -7.05
N SER A 278 2.05 -0.32 -6.78
CA SER A 278 1.45 0.65 -7.69
C SER A 278 2.23 0.91 -8.98
N VAL A 279 3.54 0.60 -9.03
CA VAL A 279 4.34 0.66 -10.28
C VAL A 279 4.26 -0.64 -11.07
N SER A 280 3.71 -1.70 -10.46
CA SER A 280 3.47 -3.01 -11.06
C SER A 280 2.06 -3.05 -11.68
N SER A 281 1.88 -2.35 -12.81
CA SER A 281 0.57 -2.13 -13.43
C SER A 281 -0.12 -3.43 -13.79
N LYS A 282 -1.40 -3.56 -13.38
CA LYS A 282 -2.32 -4.64 -13.75
C LYS A 282 -2.90 -4.35 -15.12
N TRP A 283 -3.38 -5.40 -15.82
CA TRP A 283 -3.97 -5.26 -17.17
C TRP A 283 -3.10 -4.38 -18.06
N PHE A 284 -1.79 -4.66 -18.06
CA PHE A 284 -0.76 -3.82 -18.64
C PHE A 284 -0.95 -3.65 -20.15
N THR A 285 -1.01 -2.39 -20.61
CA THR A 285 -1.28 -2.04 -22.01
C THR A 285 -0.18 -1.22 -22.64
N ARG A 286 0.57 -0.42 -21.86
CA ARG A 286 1.56 0.49 -22.42
C ARG A 286 2.66 0.81 -21.43
N ILE A 287 3.89 0.90 -21.92
CA ILE A 287 5.01 1.58 -21.28
C ILE A 287 5.47 2.73 -22.18
N TRP A 288 5.42 3.94 -21.64
CA TRP A 288 5.83 5.16 -22.31
C TRP A 288 7.16 5.63 -21.74
N LEU A 289 8.23 5.60 -22.55
CA LEU A 289 9.54 6.10 -22.18
C LEU A 289 9.56 7.62 -22.35
N ARG A 290 10.01 8.34 -21.32
CA ARG A 290 9.91 9.79 -21.24
C ARG A 290 11.28 10.42 -21.00
N ASP A 291 11.45 11.63 -21.54
CA ASP A 291 12.59 12.53 -21.29
C ASP A 291 12.48 13.33 -19.98
N LYS A 292 11.42 13.11 -19.22
CA LYS A 292 11.13 13.72 -17.91
C LYS A 292 10.48 12.74 -16.95
N VAL A 293 10.46 13.07 -15.67
CA VAL A 293 9.69 12.30 -14.66
C VAL A 293 8.23 12.20 -15.08
N HIS A 294 7.63 11.02 -14.88
CA HIS A 294 6.23 10.80 -15.21
C HIS A 294 5.30 11.64 -14.33
N ASP A 295 4.27 12.20 -14.92
CA ASP A 295 3.31 13.12 -14.29
C ASP A 295 1.85 12.61 -14.37
N GLY A 296 1.67 11.30 -14.55
CA GLY A 296 0.36 10.66 -14.63
C GLY A 296 -0.36 10.52 -13.28
N PRO A 297 -1.62 10.01 -13.29
CA PRO A 297 -2.39 9.79 -12.07
C PRO A 297 -1.63 8.92 -11.05
N GLY A 298 -1.47 9.41 -9.82
CA GLY A 298 -0.70 8.74 -8.76
C GLY A 298 0.77 9.17 -8.67
N MET A 299 1.23 10.13 -9.50
CA MET A 299 2.58 10.71 -9.43
C MET A 299 2.59 12.12 -8.82
N GLY A 300 1.42 12.71 -8.53
CA GLY A 300 1.32 14.07 -7.98
C GLY A 300 0.94 14.13 -6.51
N GLY A 301 1.10 15.31 -5.92
CA GLY A 301 0.76 15.59 -4.52
C GLY A 301 1.57 14.74 -3.54
N THR A 302 0.90 14.19 -2.53
CA THR A 302 1.51 13.28 -1.53
C THR A 302 1.26 11.80 -1.83
N SER A 303 0.66 11.47 -2.99
CA SER A 303 0.34 10.08 -3.36
C SER A 303 1.60 9.27 -3.61
N TYR A 304 1.74 8.14 -2.93
CA TYR A 304 2.90 7.26 -3.03
C TYR A 304 4.24 7.98 -2.85
N ARG A 305 4.27 8.93 -1.94
CA ARG A 305 5.47 9.69 -1.57
C ARG A 305 5.70 9.57 -0.07
N VAL A 306 6.95 9.70 0.33
CA VAL A 306 7.39 9.65 1.74
C VAL A 306 8.02 10.98 2.11
N ALA A 307 7.82 11.39 3.36
CA ALA A 307 8.44 12.62 3.87
C ALA A 307 9.97 12.47 3.89
N ILE A 308 10.67 13.53 3.48
CA ILE A 308 12.13 13.63 3.53
C ILE A 308 12.56 13.93 4.97
N ASN A 309 11.87 14.86 5.61
CA ASN A 309 12.08 15.24 7.01
C ASN A 309 10.89 14.81 7.85
N PRO A 310 11.09 14.50 9.15
CA PRO A 310 10.01 14.19 10.07
C PRO A 310 8.92 15.28 10.06
N MET A 311 7.67 14.85 10.16
CA MET A 311 6.49 15.72 10.21
C MET A 311 5.75 15.49 11.52
N VAL A 312 5.17 16.57 12.06
CA VAL A 312 4.26 16.48 13.21
C VAL A 312 2.90 15.99 12.70
N PRO A 313 2.27 15.02 13.37
CA PRO A 313 0.93 14.57 13.03
C PRO A 313 -0.07 15.74 12.99
N GLY A 314 -0.83 15.86 11.89
CA GLY A 314 -1.80 16.93 11.69
C GLY A 314 -1.27 18.16 10.92
N ASP A 315 0.02 18.27 10.70
CA ASP A 315 0.59 19.33 9.86
C ASP A 315 0.06 19.26 8.42
N ARG A 316 -0.03 20.44 7.79
CA ARG A 316 -0.31 20.50 6.35
C ARG A 316 0.90 19.99 5.60
N PRO A 317 0.72 19.04 4.67
CA PRO A 317 1.83 18.54 3.89
C PRO A 317 2.40 19.64 2.98
N ASP A 318 3.70 19.90 3.10
CA ASP A 318 4.47 20.64 2.10
C ASP A 318 5.00 19.64 1.07
N GLU A 319 4.57 19.75 -0.18
CA GLU A 319 4.97 18.84 -1.25
C GLU A 319 6.49 18.77 -1.46
N LYS A 320 7.21 19.85 -1.13
CA LYS A 320 8.68 19.90 -1.21
C LYS A 320 9.36 18.99 -0.18
N ASN A 321 8.66 18.68 0.91
CA ASN A 321 9.14 17.75 1.93
C ASN A 321 8.87 16.27 1.56
N PHE A 322 8.44 15.98 0.33
CA PHE A 322 8.14 14.61 -0.09
C PHE A 322 8.98 14.20 -1.29
N ARG A 323 9.46 12.98 -1.27
CA ARG A 323 10.05 12.28 -2.40
C ARG A 323 9.22 11.07 -2.79
N ASP A 324 9.33 10.62 -4.01
CA ASP A 324 8.65 9.41 -4.47
C ASP A 324 9.06 8.20 -3.63
N LEU A 325 8.07 7.38 -3.29
CA LEU A 325 8.33 6.07 -2.69
C LEU A 325 8.89 5.15 -3.77
N GLU A 326 10.19 4.93 -3.69
CA GLU A 326 10.96 4.08 -4.59
C GLU A 326 11.11 2.68 -3.98
N SER A 327 12.31 2.32 -3.57
CA SER A 327 12.54 1.04 -2.88
C SER A 327 11.72 0.94 -1.59
N MET A 328 11.00 -0.17 -1.41
CA MET A 328 10.22 -0.44 -0.20
C MET A 328 11.15 -0.64 1.00
N PRO A 329 10.76 -0.19 2.20
CA PRO A 329 11.54 -0.42 3.42
C PRO A 329 11.62 -1.91 3.75
N VAL A 330 12.64 -2.27 4.58
CA VAL A 330 12.72 -3.59 5.16
C VAL A 330 11.54 -3.83 6.10
N ARG A 331 10.97 -5.03 6.03
CA ARG A 331 9.87 -5.47 6.89
C ARG A 331 10.03 -6.93 7.31
N SER A 332 9.35 -7.26 8.39
CA SER A 332 9.20 -8.65 8.84
C SER A 332 7.84 -8.83 9.50
N ILE A 333 7.33 -10.06 9.44
CA ILE A 333 6.11 -10.48 10.13
C ILE A 333 6.33 -11.86 10.75
N ILE A 334 5.66 -12.12 11.86
CA ILE A 334 5.49 -13.48 12.39
C ILE A 334 4.15 -14.00 11.90
N THR A 335 4.16 -15.13 11.23
CA THR A 335 2.96 -15.77 10.67
C THR A 335 2.40 -16.86 11.57
N ASN A 336 3.26 -17.50 12.33
CA ASN A 336 2.91 -18.55 13.29
C ASN A 336 3.80 -18.46 14.54
N PRO A 337 3.25 -18.48 15.77
CA PRO A 337 1.82 -18.59 16.09
C PRO A 337 1.04 -17.32 15.71
N MET A 338 -0.26 -17.52 15.44
CA MET A 338 -1.17 -16.41 15.14
C MET A 338 -1.30 -15.49 16.37
N ASN A 339 -1.47 -14.20 16.13
CA ASN A 339 -1.71 -13.23 17.18
C ASN A 339 -2.92 -13.66 18.07
N GLY A 340 -2.78 -13.53 19.40
CA GLY A 340 -3.76 -13.97 20.36
C GLY A 340 -3.73 -15.46 20.72
N THR A 341 -2.78 -16.24 20.18
CA THR A 341 -2.58 -17.65 20.57
C THR A 341 -2.23 -17.74 22.07
N THR A 342 -2.96 -18.57 22.78
CA THR A 342 -2.70 -18.86 24.20
C THR A 342 -2.01 -20.19 24.33
N PHE A 343 -0.91 -20.23 25.08
CA PHE A 343 -0.14 -21.44 25.36
C PHE A 343 -0.46 -21.96 26.76
N ALA A 344 -0.38 -23.29 26.91
CA ALA A 344 -0.46 -23.92 28.23
C ALA A 344 0.77 -23.52 29.10
N LYS A 345 0.59 -23.51 30.42
CA LYS A 345 1.62 -23.01 31.37
C LYS A 345 2.92 -23.84 31.36
N ASP A 346 2.87 -25.07 30.94
CA ASP A 346 3.97 -26.04 30.86
C ASP A 346 4.75 -25.99 29.55
N VAL A 347 4.25 -25.24 28.54
CA VAL A 347 4.97 -25.05 27.27
C VAL A 347 6.29 -24.31 27.54
N ARG A 348 7.40 -24.91 27.09
CA ARG A 348 8.77 -24.38 27.24
C ARG A 348 9.40 -23.97 25.92
N GLU A 349 8.84 -24.40 24.81
CA GLU A 349 9.35 -24.16 23.47
C GLU A 349 8.20 -23.84 22.53
N VAL A 350 8.34 -22.78 21.74
CA VAL A 350 7.37 -22.36 20.73
C VAL A 350 8.10 -22.25 19.40
N LYS A 351 7.59 -22.94 18.38
CA LYS A 351 8.10 -22.83 17.01
C LYS A 351 7.54 -21.54 16.39
N LEU A 352 8.42 -20.67 15.96
CA LEU A 352 8.06 -19.45 15.24
C LEU A 352 8.28 -19.65 13.75
N ARG A 353 7.34 -19.15 12.95
CA ARG A 353 7.51 -18.94 11.51
C ARG A 353 7.23 -17.48 11.18
N GLY A 354 7.85 -17.00 10.12
CA GLY A 354 7.67 -15.65 9.67
C GLY A 354 8.36 -15.41 8.33
N ALA A 355 8.18 -14.23 7.81
CA ALA A 355 8.84 -13.78 6.59
C ALA A 355 9.48 -12.42 6.82
N ALA A 356 10.62 -12.18 6.15
CA ALA A 356 11.28 -10.89 6.12
C ALA A 356 11.68 -10.56 4.68
N TRP A 357 11.50 -9.31 4.28
CA TRP A 357 11.82 -8.83 2.94
C TRP A 357 12.33 -7.40 2.99
N ALA A 358 12.98 -6.97 1.92
CA ALA A 358 13.47 -5.61 1.75
C ALA A 358 13.32 -5.24 0.27
N GLY A 359 13.09 -3.97 -0.03
CA GLY A 359 12.91 -3.50 -1.38
C GLY A 359 14.02 -3.94 -2.35
N ASP A 360 14.90 -3.02 -2.74
CA ASP A 360 16.07 -3.33 -3.57
C ASP A 360 17.27 -3.88 -2.75
N LEU A 361 17.07 -4.11 -1.45
CA LEU A 361 18.10 -4.58 -0.53
C LEU A 361 17.90 -6.06 -0.17
N THR A 362 18.89 -6.63 0.50
CA THR A 362 18.85 -8.00 1.03
C THR A 362 18.73 -7.97 2.56
N VAL A 363 17.83 -8.78 3.11
CA VAL A 363 17.73 -8.99 4.54
C VAL A 363 18.99 -9.74 5.02
N ARG A 364 19.72 -9.14 5.94
CA ARG A 364 20.96 -9.75 6.50
C ARG A 364 20.70 -10.57 7.73
N ARG A 365 19.78 -10.12 8.59
CA ARG A 365 19.51 -10.71 9.90
C ARG A 365 18.08 -10.42 10.31
N VAL A 366 17.48 -11.36 11.01
CA VAL A 366 16.22 -11.22 11.73
C VAL A 366 16.50 -11.57 13.17
N ASP A 367 16.14 -10.68 14.09
CA ASP A 367 16.20 -10.92 15.53
C ASP A 367 14.76 -11.11 16.04
N VAL A 368 14.54 -12.10 16.92
CA VAL A 368 13.23 -12.45 17.50
C VAL A 368 13.33 -12.39 19.02
#